data_b0787126381c8db9df9734dae17ca8e1
#
_entry.id   b0787126381c8db9df9734dae17ca8e1
#
_cell.length_a   1.000
_cell.length_b   1.000
_cell.length_c   1.000
_cell.angle_alpha   90.00
_cell.angle_beta   90.00
_cell.angle_gamma   90.00
#
_symmetry.space_group_name_H-M   'P 1'
#
loop_
_entity.id
_entity.type
_entity.pdbx_description
1 polymer ?
#
loop_
_entity_poly.entity_id
_entity_poly.type
_entity_poly.pdbx_seq_one_letter_code
_entity_poly.pdbx_strand_id
1 'polypeptide(L)'
;MKKAVNFLLRLGLVAGCLAYAFWGLNFQEFWQVVLRFNGWAIVVTSLYSLLGYVAAGLRLNYLTRFDAGNRICFDAYMLSMGVNNIAPAKLGEVSKAFFLRTKCKYSLARTLSIVFWERFFDLNALLLMGCAVAVIFKVQLAFVPLAAGVLSIWGVLGLIKYFPATAQWIVDKVPVARLRTGLGQVREQLVHGVNLPFFLLLGLYTAGCWLLYAGTAVLAVNWVAHIPLPLDKVLAVFVISSVGMALPSSPGAMGVYEAAMVFAMGLFGVDKGSALAVALLLHMMMFVPTTVYGMWVFLKSGMTLKKIHDAEEQGGQ
;
A
#
# COMPACT_ATOMS: atom_id res chain seq x y z
N MET A 1 7.55 28.14 -4.16
CA MET A 1 6.65 28.23 -3.00
C MET A 1 5.83 26.94 -2.77
N LYS A 2 5.01 26.45 -3.69
CA LYS A 2 4.17 25.23 -3.47
C LYS A 2 4.94 23.97 -3.03
N LYS A 3 6.13 23.69 -3.60
CA LYS A 3 6.97 22.53 -3.22
C LYS A 3 7.49 22.64 -1.77
N ALA A 4 7.90 23.82 -1.34
CA ALA A 4 8.37 24.04 0.04
C ALA A 4 7.24 23.94 1.07
N VAL A 5 6.05 24.48 0.78
CA VAL A 5 4.86 24.35 1.63
C VAL A 5 4.46 22.87 1.80
N ASN A 6 4.40 22.12 0.71
CA ASN A 6 4.09 20.67 0.77
C ASN A 6 5.14 19.87 1.56
N PHE A 7 6.42 20.25 1.45
CA PHE A 7 7.48 19.63 2.23
C PHE A 7 7.32 19.93 3.74
N LEU A 8 7.07 21.19 4.09
CA LEU A 8 6.85 21.61 5.48
C LEU A 8 5.61 20.97 6.10
N LEU A 9 4.51 20.84 5.33
CA LEU A 9 3.30 20.13 5.79
C LEU A 9 3.57 18.65 6.07
N ARG A 10 4.30 17.98 5.21
CA ARG A 10 4.70 16.57 5.43
C ARG A 10 5.61 16.44 6.64
N LEU A 11 6.59 17.30 6.77
CA LEU A 11 7.50 17.33 7.92
C LEU A 11 6.74 17.58 9.23
N GLY A 12 5.80 18.52 9.23
CA GLY A 12 4.93 18.80 10.38
C GLY A 12 4.04 17.60 10.73
N LEU A 13 3.45 16.93 9.74
CA LEU A 13 2.67 15.71 9.95
C LEU A 13 3.52 14.62 10.61
N VAL A 14 4.70 14.34 10.06
CA VAL A 14 5.61 13.31 10.58
C VAL A 14 6.07 13.66 12.00
N ALA A 15 6.47 14.91 12.24
CA ALA A 15 6.87 15.38 13.57
C ALA A 15 5.73 15.26 14.58
N GLY A 16 4.51 15.64 14.20
CA GLY A 16 3.31 15.49 15.03
C GLY A 16 2.99 14.04 15.33
N CYS A 17 3.08 13.15 14.35
CA CYS A 17 2.86 11.69 14.52
C CYS A 17 3.93 11.08 15.45
N LEU A 18 5.20 11.42 15.26
CA LEU A 18 6.27 10.96 16.15
C LEU A 18 6.09 11.52 17.57
N ALA A 19 5.78 12.81 17.70
CA ALA A 19 5.47 13.40 19.00
C ALA A 19 4.31 12.64 19.65
N TYR A 20 3.21 12.39 18.95
CA TYR A 20 2.09 11.61 19.47
C TYR A 20 2.50 10.19 19.90
N ALA A 21 3.27 9.49 19.07
CA ALA A 21 3.70 8.12 19.36
C ALA A 21 4.64 8.03 20.57
N PHE A 22 5.54 9.01 20.75
CA PHE A 22 6.58 8.97 21.79
C PHE A 22 6.30 9.88 23.00
N TRP A 23 5.35 10.81 22.94
CA TRP A 23 5.04 11.73 24.04
C TRP A 23 4.49 10.97 25.24
N GLY A 24 5.12 11.17 26.41
CA GLY A 24 4.71 10.51 27.65
C GLY A 24 4.98 9.00 27.68
N LEU A 25 5.84 8.47 26.79
CA LEU A 25 6.23 7.07 26.77
C LEU A 25 7.11 6.76 28.00
N ASN A 26 6.72 5.77 28.76
CA ASN A 26 7.62 5.17 29.75
C ASN A 26 8.58 4.22 29.06
N PHE A 27 9.81 4.64 28.83
CA PHE A 27 10.81 3.84 28.14
C PHE A 27 11.18 2.54 28.88
N GLN A 28 11.08 2.52 30.21
CA GLN A 28 11.35 1.32 30.98
C GLN A 28 10.27 0.27 30.74
N GLU A 29 9.00 0.63 30.78
CA GLU A 29 7.87 -0.25 30.47
C GLU A 29 7.94 -0.72 29.01
N PHE A 30 8.16 0.20 28.07
CA PHE A 30 8.34 -0.14 26.66
C PHE A 30 9.41 -1.21 26.45
N TRP A 31 10.58 -1.03 27.08
CA TRP A 31 11.69 -1.98 26.94
C TRP A 31 11.38 -3.34 27.56
N GLN A 32 10.66 -3.37 28.68
CA GLN A 32 10.18 -4.61 29.29
C GLN A 32 9.23 -5.37 28.37
N VAL A 33 8.37 -4.69 27.62
CA VAL A 33 7.48 -5.32 26.63
C VAL A 33 8.31 -5.94 25.50
N VAL A 34 9.28 -5.20 24.95
CA VAL A 34 10.17 -5.71 23.88
C VAL A 34 10.94 -6.97 24.33
N LEU A 35 11.43 -6.99 25.56
CA LEU A 35 12.15 -8.13 26.10
C LEU A 35 11.28 -9.38 26.34
N ARG A 36 9.94 -9.21 26.40
CA ARG A 36 8.98 -10.32 26.53
C ARG A 36 8.55 -10.90 25.18
N PHE A 37 8.95 -10.30 24.08
CA PHE A 37 8.58 -10.82 22.75
C PHE A 37 9.14 -12.23 22.56
N ASN A 38 8.29 -13.10 22.03
CA ASN A 38 8.68 -14.46 21.69
C ASN A 38 9.60 -14.45 20.45
N GLY A 39 10.90 -14.68 20.66
CA GLY A 39 11.90 -14.64 19.60
C GLY A 39 11.64 -15.65 18.48
N TRP A 40 11.17 -16.87 18.80
CA TRP A 40 10.81 -17.86 17.81
C TRP A 40 9.57 -17.41 16.99
N ALA A 41 8.57 -16.85 17.67
CA ALA A 41 7.39 -16.31 17.01
C ALA A 41 7.75 -15.14 16.08
N ILE A 42 8.75 -14.30 16.41
CA ILE A 42 9.26 -13.26 15.51
C ILE A 42 9.78 -13.89 14.21
N VAL A 43 10.59 -14.94 14.29
CA VAL A 43 11.15 -15.61 13.11
C VAL A 43 10.04 -16.18 12.24
N VAL A 44 9.10 -16.94 12.83
CA VAL A 44 8.00 -17.56 12.07
C VAL A 44 7.09 -16.51 11.47
N THR A 45 6.74 -15.44 12.21
CA THR A 45 5.90 -14.35 11.70
C THR A 45 6.59 -13.59 10.59
N SER A 46 7.91 -13.38 10.68
CA SER A 46 8.70 -12.77 9.61
C SER A 46 8.71 -13.63 8.34
N LEU A 47 8.90 -14.94 8.48
CA LEU A 47 8.80 -15.88 7.34
C LEU A 47 7.40 -15.90 6.75
N TYR A 48 6.37 -15.90 7.60
CA TYR A 48 4.98 -15.81 7.15
C TYR A 48 4.72 -14.52 6.37
N SER A 49 5.25 -13.39 6.82
CA SER A 49 5.07 -12.10 6.13
C SER A 49 5.65 -12.10 4.70
N LEU A 50 6.70 -12.89 4.44
CA LEU A 50 7.26 -13.05 3.10
C LEU A 50 6.26 -13.67 2.12
N LEU A 51 5.33 -14.51 2.58
CA LEU A 51 4.26 -15.08 1.74
C LEU A 51 3.38 -13.97 1.16
N GLY A 52 3.13 -12.89 1.90
CA GLY A 52 2.40 -11.73 1.41
C GLY A 52 3.09 -11.05 0.23
N TYR A 53 4.42 -10.95 0.25
CA TYR A 53 5.19 -10.38 -0.86
C TYR A 53 5.24 -11.33 -2.06
N VAL A 54 5.33 -12.63 -1.83
CA VAL A 54 5.22 -13.65 -2.90
C VAL A 54 3.85 -13.56 -3.56
N ALA A 55 2.77 -13.50 -2.78
CA ALA A 55 1.40 -13.35 -3.30
C ALA A 55 1.24 -12.06 -4.12
N ALA A 56 1.82 -10.94 -3.66
CA ALA A 56 1.81 -9.69 -4.42
C ALA A 56 2.60 -9.78 -5.74
N GLY A 57 3.72 -10.50 -5.74
CA GLY A 57 4.47 -10.81 -6.97
C GLY A 57 3.66 -11.67 -7.94
N LEU A 58 2.94 -12.69 -7.45
CA LEU A 58 2.04 -13.53 -8.26
C LEU A 58 0.87 -12.71 -8.82
N ARG A 59 0.27 -11.83 -8.00
CA ARG A 59 -0.76 -10.88 -8.45
C ARG A 59 -0.23 -9.98 -9.57
N LEU A 60 0.98 -9.45 -9.42
CA LEU A 60 1.61 -8.64 -10.46
C LEU A 60 1.85 -9.44 -11.74
N ASN A 61 2.26 -10.71 -11.63
CA ASN A 61 2.42 -11.59 -12.80
C ASN A 61 1.08 -11.85 -13.50
N TYR A 62 0.00 -12.02 -12.77
CA TYR A 62 -1.34 -12.07 -13.33
C TYR A 62 -1.71 -10.79 -14.10
N LEU A 63 -1.40 -9.60 -13.54
CA LEU A 63 -1.60 -8.31 -14.20
C LEU A 63 -0.78 -8.16 -15.48
N THR A 64 0.39 -8.79 -15.56
CA THR A 64 1.19 -8.85 -16.79
C THR A 64 0.70 -9.88 -17.80
N ARG A 65 -0.40 -10.60 -17.53
CA ARG A 65 -0.89 -11.73 -18.31
C ARG A 65 0.11 -12.87 -18.40
N PHE A 66 0.88 -13.07 -17.34
CA PHE A 66 1.95 -14.07 -17.19
C PHE A 66 3.14 -13.91 -18.14
N ASP A 67 3.20 -12.81 -18.91
CA ASP A 67 4.29 -12.57 -19.87
C ASP A 67 5.64 -12.28 -19.19
N ALA A 68 5.64 -11.60 -18.02
CA ALA A 68 6.87 -11.21 -17.34
C ALA A 68 7.51 -12.34 -16.53
N GLY A 69 6.71 -13.30 -16.10
CA GLY A 69 7.12 -14.40 -15.23
C GLY A 69 7.25 -13.98 -13.74
N ASN A 70 7.14 -14.98 -12.86
CA ASN A 70 7.02 -14.76 -11.42
C ASN A 70 8.22 -14.00 -10.82
N ARG A 71 9.45 -14.33 -11.26
CA ARG A 71 10.67 -13.72 -10.72
C ARG A 71 10.75 -12.23 -11.03
N ILE A 72 10.51 -11.84 -12.28
CA ILE A 72 10.55 -10.42 -12.67
C ILE A 72 9.46 -9.63 -11.94
N CYS A 73 8.28 -10.22 -11.79
CA CYS A 73 7.19 -9.57 -11.07
C CYS A 73 7.47 -9.44 -9.57
N PHE A 74 8.06 -10.46 -8.95
CA PHE A 74 8.49 -10.39 -7.56
C PHE A 74 9.58 -9.31 -7.39
N ASP A 75 10.62 -9.32 -8.24
CA ASP A 75 11.67 -8.32 -8.24
C ASP A 75 11.10 -6.90 -8.42
N ALA A 76 10.16 -6.71 -9.35
CA ALA A 76 9.51 -5.42 -9.59
C ALA A 76 8.69 -4.94 -8.39
N TYR A 77 7.98 -5.85 -7.72
CA TYR A 77 7.21 -5.54 -6.51
C TYR A 77 8.14 -5.14 -5.35
N MET A 78 9.16 -5.95 -5.07
CA MET A 78 10.11 -5.70 -3.99
C MET A 78 10.93 -4.42 -4.24
N LEU A 79 11.31 -4.16 -5.49
CA LEU A 79 11.94 -2.90 -5.90
C LEU A 79 11.04 -1.70 -5.58
N SER A 80 9.76 -1.78 -5.92
CA SER A 80 8.79 -0.72 -5.61
C SER A 80 8.70 -0.44 -4.11
N MET A 81 8.62 -1.49 -3.30
CA MET A 81 8.58 -1.35 -1.84
C MET A 81 9.87 -0.76 -1.27
N GLY A 82 11.04 -1.27 -1.69
CA GLY A 82 12.34 -0.76 -1.23
C GLY A 82 12.58 0.70 -1.61
N VAL A 83 12.21 1.10 -2.82
CA VAL A 83 12.31 2.50 -3.25
C VAL A 83 11.33 3.39 -2.45
N ASN A 84 10.11 2.94 -2.19
CA ASN A 84 9.15 3.69 -1.37
C ASN A 84 9.61 3.86 0.08
N ASN A 85 10.42 2.94 0.59
CA ASN A 85 10.97 3.04 1.94
C ASN A 85 12.08 4.09 2.08
N ILE A 86 12.79 4.39 0.98
CA ILE A 86 13.95 5.29 1.02
C ILE A 86 13.63 6.63 0.34
N ALA A 87 12.91 6.58 -0.78
CA ALA A 87 12.63 7.76 -1.60
C ALA A 87 11.29 8.41 -1.23
N PRO A 88 11.21 9.75 -1.20
CA PRO A 88 9.96 10.46 -0.99
C PRO A 88 9.02 10.31 -2.20
N ALA A 89 7.75 10.70 -2.01
CA ALA A 89 6.74 10.85 -3.07
C ALA A 89 6.28 9.55 -3.77
N LYS A 90 6.44 8.37 -3.12
CA LYS A 90 6.00 7.08 -3.68
C LYS A 90 6.63 6.76 -5.05
N LEU A 91 7.91 7.11 -5.23
CA LEU A 91 8.67 6.83 -6.44
C LEU A 91 8.82 5.32 -6.75
N GLY A 92 8.48 4.45 -5.83
CA GLY A 92 8.50 3.01 -6.05
C GLY A 92 7.57 2.55 -7.17
N GLU A 93 6.38 3.17 -7.32
CA GLU A 93 5.47 2.83 -8.43
C GLU A 93 6.08 3.19 -9.79
N VAL A 94 6.75 4.33 -9.87
CA VAL A 94 7.49 4.77 -11.07
C VAL A 94 8.66 3.81 -11.34
N SER A 95 9.39 3.42 -10.30
CA SER A 95 10.49 2.46 -10.39
C SER A 95 10.02 1.10 -10.90
N LYS A 96 8.89 0.59 -10.42
CA LYS A 96 8.25 -0.64 -10.87
C LYS A 96 7.87 -0.56 -12.35
N ALA A 97 7.20 0.52 -12.75
CA ALA A 97 6.82 0.75 -14.15
C ALA A 97 8.05 0.80 -15.05
N PHE A 98 9.09 1.53 -14.65
CA PHE A 98 10.35 1.62 -15.38
C PHE A 98 11.06 0.28 -15.48
N PHE A 99 11.10 -0.50 -14.41
CA PHE A 99 11.70 -1.83 -14.37
C PHE A 99 11.00 -2.80 -15.35
N LEU A 100 9.67 -2.85 -15.33
CA LEU A 100 8.89 -3.67 -16.26
C LEU A 100 9.05 -3.24 -17.71
N ARG A 101 9.12 -1.92 -17.98
CA ARG A 101 9.45 -1.41 -19.34
C ARG A 101 10.79 -1.89 -19.81
N THR A 102 11.81 -1.80 -18.97
CA THR A 102 13.18 -2.16 -19.33
C THR A 102 13.35 -3.67 -19.50
N LYS A 103 12.80 -4.48 -18.60
CA LYS A 103 12.97 -5.94 -18.60
C LYS A 103 12.05 -6.65 -19.59
N CYS A 104 10.81 -6.20 -19.72
CA CYS A 104 9.77 -6.85 -20.53
C CYS A 104 9.46 -6.09 -21.82
N LYS A 105 10.09 -4.92 -22.07
CA LYS A 105 9.84 -4.05 -23.23
C LYS A 105 8.37 -3.61 -23.34
N TYR A 106 7.70 -3.45 -22.21
CA TYR A 106 6.31 -3.00 -22.16
C TYR A 106 6.19 -1.52 -22.55
N SER A 107 5.07 -1.17 -23.20
CA SER A 107 4.72 0.24 -23.42
C SER A 107 4.44 0.97 -22.10
N LEU A 108 4.55 2.28 -22.10
CA LEU A 108 4.19 3.11 -20.94
C LEU A 108 2.73 2.89 -20.54
N ALA A 109 1.82 2.87 -21.52
CA ALA A 109 0.39 2.64 -21.29
C ALA A 109 0.13 1.31 -20.58
N ARG A 110 0.79 0.22 -21.00
CA ARG A 110 0.67 -1.10 -20.36
C ARG A 110 1.15 -1.07 -18.90
N THR A 111 2.29 -0.46 -18.62
CA THR A 111 2.81 -0.38 -17.25
C THR A 111 1.96 0.50 -16.34
N LEU A 112 1.44 1.63 -16.84
CA LEU A 112 0.52 2.48 -16.10
C LEU A 112 -0.79 1.76 -15.78
N SER A 113 -1.33 0.99 -16.73
CA SER A 113 -2.52 0.16 -16.51
C SER A 113 -2.30 -0.90 -15.43
N ILE A 114 -1.14 -1.57 -15.42
CA ILE A 114 -0.79 -2.54 -14.37
C ILE A 114 -0.79 -1.87 -13.00
N VAL A 115 -0.12 -0.71 -12.86
CA VAL A 115 -0.08 0.05 -11.61
C VAL A 115 -1.47 0.53 -11.20
N PHE A 116 -2.26 1.00 -12.16
CA PHE A 116 -3.63 1.44 -11.91
C PHE A 116 -4.49 0.31 -11.33
N TRP A 117 -4.52 -0.87 -11.97
CA TRP A 117 -5.33 -1.99 -11.50
C TRP A 117 -4.88 -2.50 -10.14
N GLU A 118 -3.58 -2.54 -9.89
CA GLU A 118 -3.03 -2.89 -8.58
C GLU A 118 -3.55 -1.94 -7.50
N ARG A 119 -3.40 -0.62 -7.70
CA ARG A 119 -3.87 0.40 -6.74
C ARG A 119 -5.38 0.44 -6.59
N PHE A 120 -6.10 0.24 -7.70
CA PHE A 120 -7.56 0.16 -7.70
C PHE A 120 -8.07 -0.95 -6.78
N PHE A 121 -7.54 -2.16 -6.93
CA PHE A 121 -7.96 -3.29 -6.11
C PHE A 121 -7.48 -3.18 -4.66
N ASP A 122 -6.29 -2.64 -4.40
CA ASP A 122 -5.82 -2.37 -3.05
C ASP A 122 -6.71 -1.35 -2.33
N LEU A 123 -7.10 -0.27 -3.00
CA LEU A 123 -8.03 0.72 -2.43
C LEU A 123 -9.40 0.10 -2.14
N ASN A 124 -9.94 -0.70 -3.07
CA ASN A 124 -11.21 -1.41 -2.84
C ASN A 124 -11.14 -2.37 -1.67
N ALA A 125 -10.06 -3.15 -1.55
CA ALA A 125 -9.86 -4.06 -0.42
C ALA A 125 -9.84 -3.30 0.91
N LEU A 126 -9.11 -2.17 0.97
CA LEU A 126 -9.05 -1.33 2.17
C LEU A 126 -10.41 -0.73 2.52
N LEU A 127 -11.16 -0.20 1.54
CA LEU A 127 -12.48 0.35 1.76
C LEU A 127 -13.48 -0.71 2.22
N LEU A 128 -13.47 -1.90 1.60
CA LEU A 128 -14.36 -3.01 1.98
C LEU A 128 -14.06 -3.53 3.38
N MET A 129 -12.78 -3.67 3.74
CA MET A 129 -12.40 -4.03 5.11
C MET A 129 -12.79 -2.93 6.11
N GLY A 130 -12.63 -1.66 5.73
CA GLY A 130 -13.12 -0.53 6.52
C GLY A 130 -14.63 -0.57 6.73
N CYS A 131 -15.41 -0.90 5.70
CA CYS A 131 -16.86 -1.12 5.82
C CYS A 131 -17.16 -2.28 6.78
N ALA A 132 -16.46 -3.41 6.67
CA ALA A 132 -16.65 -4.56 7.56
C ALA A 132 -16.37 -4.19 9.02
N VAL A 133 -15.26 -3.49 9.30
CA VAL A 133 -14.92 -2.98 10.62
C VAL A 133 -16.01 -2.02 11.14
N ALA A 134 -16.46 -1.07 10.29
CA ALA A 134 -17.50 -0.12 10.67
C ALA A 134 -18.84 -0.82 11.03
N VAL A 135 -19.19 -1.90 10.32
CA VAL A 135 -20.38 -2.72 10.62
C VAL A 135 -20.20 -3.49 11.93
N ILE A 136 -19.06 -4.17 12.11
CA ILE A 136 -18.77 -4.98 13.33
C ILE A 136 -18.84 -4.10 14.57
N PHE A 137 -18.23 -2.92 14.54
CA PHE A 137 -18.18 -1.99 15.66
C PHE A 137 -19.36 -0.99 15.68
N LYS A 138 -20.34 -1.14 14.77
CA LYS A 138 -21.56 -0.32 14.68
C LYS A 138 -21.28 1.20 14.52
N VAL A 139 -20.17 1.54 13.83
CA VAL A 139 -19.76 2.94 13.58
C VAL A 139 -20.40 3.44 12.27
N GLN A 140 -21.69 3.77 12.34
CA GLN A 140 -22.47 4.21 11.15
C GLN A 140 -21.86 5.43 10.45
N LEU A 141 -21.29 6.37 11.20
CA LEU A 141 -20.66 7.57 10.67
C LEU A 141 -19.46 7.25 9.73
N ALA A 142 -18.74 6.17 9.99
CA ALA A 142 -17.64 5.71 9.15
C ALA A 142 -18.13 4.85 7.97
N PHE A 143 -19.18 4.06 8.17
CA PHE A 143 -19.70 3.15 7.13
C PHE A 143 -20.18 3.89 5.89
N VAL A 144 -20.97 4.94 6.06
CA VAL A 144 -21.57 5.68 4.92
C VAL A 144 -20.53 6.23 3.94
N PRO A 145 -19.50 7.01 4.37
CA PRO A 145 -18.50 7.52 3.43
C PRO A 145 -17.63 6.42 2.81
N LEU A 146 -17.34 5.34 3.54
CA LEU A 146 -16.58 4.21 2.99
C LEU A 146 -17.37 3.48 1.89
N ALA A 147 -18.64 3.16 2.16
CA ALA A 147 -19.54 2.54 1.19
C ALA A 147 -19.75 3.45 -0.04
N ALA A 148 -19.96 4.75 0.18
CA ALA A 148 -20.04 5.73 -0.90
C ALA A 148 -18.76 5.78 -1.73
N GLY A 149 -17.60 5.66 -1.10
CA GLY A 149 -16.30 5.56 -1.78
C GLY A 149 -16.24 4.34 -2.71
N VAL A 150 -16.61 3.16 -2.23
CA VAL A 150 -16.68 1.94 -3.05
C VAL A 150 -17.63 2.13 -4.23
N LEU A 151 -18.86 2.58 -3.97
CA LEU A 151 -19.88 2.80 -5.01
C LEU A 151 -19.44 3.84 -6.05
N SER A 152 -18.80 4.92 -5.61
CA SER A 152 -18.30 5.97 -6.51
C SER A 152 -17.21 5.44 -7.45
N ILE A 153 -16.26 4.66 -6.91
CA ILE A 153 -15.17 4.09 -7.71
C ILE A 153 -15.70 3.11 -8.76
N TRP A 154 -16.62 2.23 -8.39
CA TRP A 154 -17.26 1.31 -9.32
C TRP A 154 -18.22 2.00 -10.28
N GLY A 155 -18.92 3.05 -9.83
CA GLY A 155 -19.75 3.89 -10.66
C GLY A 155 -18.96 4.59 -11.77
N VAL A 156 -17.79 5.14 -11.45
CA VAL A 156 -16.88 5.74 -12.44
C VAL A 156 -16.40 4.70 -13.46
N LEU A 157 -16.01 3.48 -13.02
CA LEU A 157 -15.63 2.41 -13.95
C LEU A 157 -16.79 1.98 -14.84
N GLY A 158 -17.99 1.84 -14.25
CA GLY A 158 -19.22 1.53 -15.00
C GLY A 158 -19.52 2.61 -16.04
N LEU A 159 -19.42 3.88 -15.67
CA LEU A 159 -19.60 5.00 -16.59
C LEU A 159 -18.60 4.92 -17.76
N ILE A 160 -17.32 4.68 -17.49
CA ILE A 160 -16.29 4.55 -18.52
C ILE A 160 -16.60 3.38 -19.47
N LYS A 161 -17.05 2.25 -18.92
CA LYS A 161 -17.28 1.03 -19.68
C LYS A 161 -18.56 1.07 -20.52
N TYR A 162 -19.68 1.50 -19.93
CA TYR A 162 -21.00 1.43 -20.57
C TYR A 162 -21.40 2.72 -21.29
N PHE A 163 -20.74 3.85 -20.97
CA PHE A 163 -20.98 5.15 -21.60
C PHE A 163 -19.67 5.73 -22.17
N PRO A 164 -19.05 5.07 -23.16
CA PRO A 164 -17.72 5.45 -23.64
C PRO A 164 -17.69 6.85 -24.28
N ALA A 165 -18.80 7.28 -24.88
CA ALA A 165 -18.93 8.62 -25.45
C ALA A 165 -18.91 9.72 -24.36
N THR A 166 -19.62 9.50 -23.26
CA THR A 166 -19.62 10.42 -22.11
C THR A 166 -18.24 10.47 -21.45
N ALA A 167 -17.60 9.31 -21.28
CA ALA A 167 -16.25 9.23 -20.75
C ALA A 167 -15.25 9.98 -21.67
N GLN A 168 -15.36 9.83 -22.99
CA GLN A 168 -14.53 10.57 -23.95
C GLN A 168 -14.76 12.08 -23.84
N TRP A 169 -16.01 12.51 -23.78
CA TRP A 169 -16.34 13.93 -23.62
C TRP A 169 -15.75 14.55 -22.33
N ILE A 170 -15.73 13.78 -21.22
CA ILE A 170 -15.07 14.21 -19.97
C ILE A 170 -13.56 14.31 -20.17
N VAL A 171 -12.95 13.30 -20.80
CA VAL A 171 -11.50 13.28 -21.08
C VAL A 171 -11.09 14.44 -21.98
N ASP A 172 -11.91 14.79 -23.00
CA ASP A 172 -11.64 15.87 -23.95
C ASP A 172 -11.67 17.26 -23.29
N LYS A 173 -12.41 17.41 -22.17
CA LYS A 173 -12.42 18.64 -21.35
C LYS A 173 -11.20 18.83 -20.47
N VAL A 174 -10.33 17.82 -20.34
CA VAL A 174 -9.11 17.93 -19.56
C VAL A 174 -8.14 18.89 -20.28
N PRO A 175 -7.77 20.03 -19.66
CA PRO A 175 -7.02 21.09 -20.32
C PRO A 175 -5.56 20.69 -20.62
N VAL A 176 -5.02 19.70 -19.91
CA VAL A 176 -3.65 19.23 -20.08
C VAL A 176 -3.62 18.10 -21.09
N ALA A 177 -3.05 18.35 -22.29
CA ALA A 177 -3.01 17.40 -23.41
C ALA A 177 -2.44 16.03 -23.00
N ARG A 178 -1.43 16.02 -22.16
CA ARG A 178 -0.76 14.80 -21.66
C ARG A 178 -1.66 13.95 -20.78
N LEU A 179 -2.37 14.58 -19.83
CA LEU A 179 -3.36 13.88 -19.00
C LEU A 179 -4.50 13.33 -19.88
N ARG A 180 -4.92 14.07 -20.89
CA ARG A 180 -5.93 13.65 -21.84
C ARG A 180 -5.50 12.38 -22.58
N THR A 181 -4.30 12.35 -23.14
CA THR A 181 -3.75 11.18 -23.84
C THR A 181 -3.63 9.98 -22.89
N GLY A 182 -3.07 10.17 -21.69
CA GLY A 182 -2.96 9.11 -20.68
C GLY A 182 -4.31 8.55 -20.25
N LEU A 183 -5.28 9.42 -19.97
CA LEU A 183 -6.64 9.02 -19.62
C LEU A 183 -7.35 8.31 -20.78
N GLY A 184 -7.15 8.75 -22.03
CA GLY A 184 -7.64 8.09 -23.24
C GLY A 184 -7.10 6.66 -23.36
N GLN A 185 -5.81 6.46 -23.16
CA GLN A 185 -5.16 5.12 -23.19
C GLN A 185 -5.67 4.21 -22.05
N VAL A 186 -5.79 4.75 -20.84
CA VAL A 186 -6.37 4.01 -19.71
C VAL A 186 -7.81 3.61 -20.02
N ARG A 187 -8.62 4.54 -20.56
CA ARG A 187 -10.00 4.27 -20.97
C ARG A 187 -10.08 3.15 -22.01
N GLU A 188 -9.26 3.19 -23.05
CA GLU A 188 -9.26 2.19 -24.12
C GLU A 188 -8.94 0.79 -23.56
N GLN A 189 -7.98 0.69 -22.66
CA GLN A 189 -7.67 -0.56 -21.99
C GLN A 189 -8.79 -1.03 -21.04
N LEU A 190 -9.49 -0.10 -20.38
CA LEU A 190 -10.64 -0.41 -19.53
C LEU A 190 -11.82 -0.96 -20.34
N VAL A 191 -12.09 -0.38 -21.50
CA VAL A 191 -13.22 -0.77 -22.36
C VAL A 191 -12.97 -2.13 -23.01
N HIS A 192 -11.78 -2.39 -23.53
CA HIS A 192 -11.48 -3.56 -24.36
C HIS A 192 -10.71 -4.68 -23.65
N GLY A 193 -10.03 -4.38 -22.54
CA GLY A 193 -9.08 -5.31 -21.90
C GLY A 193 -9.60 -6.11 -20.69
N VAL A 194 -10.81 -5.82 -20.20
CA VAL A 194 -11.27 -6.29 -18.90
C VAL A 194 -12.63 -6.98 -18.97
N ASN A 195 -12.65 -8.25 -18.55
CA ASN A 195 -13.85 -9.07 -18.45
C ASN A 195 -14.10 -9.50 -17.00
N LEU A 196 -15.27 -10.06 -16.71
CA LEU A 196 -15.63 -10.51 -15.37
C LEU A 196 -14.62 -11.51 -14.76
N PRO A 197 -14.14 -12.56 -15.48
CA PRO A 197 -13.10 -13.44 -14.95
C PRO A 197 -11.82 -12.71 -14.51
N PHE A 198 -11.40 -11.68 -15.26
CA PHE A 198 -10.25 -10.86 -14.86
C PHE A 198 -10.47 -10.17 -13.52
N PHE A 199 -11.64 -9.55 -13.31
CA PHE A 199 -11.97 -8.90 -12.05
C PHE A 199 -12.03 -9.87 -10.89
N LEU A 200 -12.68 -11.04 -11.08
CA LEU A 200 -12.81 -12.05 -10.03
C LEU A 200 -11.45 -12.62 -9.60
N LEU A 201 -10.61 -12.98 -10.57
CA LEU A 201 -9.28 -13.51 -10.27
C LEU A 201 -8.36 -12.45 -9.64
N LEU A 202 -8.36 -11.23 -10.14
CA LEU A 202 -7.58 -10.15 -9.54
C LEU A 202 -8.07 -9.81 -8.13
N GLY A 203 -9.39 -9.85 -7.91
CA GLY A 203 -10.01 -9.76 -6.59
C GLY A 203 -9.54 -10.85 -5.65
N LEU A 204 -9.49 -12.09 -6.12
CA LEU A 204 -9.02 -13.25 -5.35
C LEU A 204 -7.53 -13.10 -4.98
N TYR A 205 -6.67 -12.75 -5.93
CA TYR A 205 -5.25 -12.45 -5.64
C TYR A 205 -5.11 -11.34 -4.61
N THR A 206 -5.88 -10.26 -4.76
CA THR A 206 -5.84 -9.13 -3.81
C THR A 206 -6.33 -9.56 -2.43
N ALA A 207 -7.43 -10.28 -2.33
CA ALA A 207 -7.90 -10.83 -1.07
C ALA A 207 -6.85 -11.72 -0.40
N GLY A 208 -6.17 -12.58 -1.16
CA GLY A 208 -5.06 -13.40 -0.67
C GLY A 208 -3.92 -12.56 -0.09
N CYS A 209 -3.48 -11.49 -0.79
CA CYS A 209 -2.47 -10.58 -0.27
C CYS A 209 -2.90 -9.94 1.06
N TRP A 210 -4.10 -9.38 1.11
CA TRP A 210 -4.60 -8.69 2.29
C TRP A 210 -4.86 -9.62 3.48
N LEU A 211 -5.29 -10.86 3.23
CA LEU A 211 -5.41 -11.89 4.28
C LEU A 211 -4.03 -12.26 4.86
N LEU A 212 -3.01 -12.39 4.04
CA LEU A 212 -1.64 -12.64 4.51
C LEU A 212 -1.08 -11.47 5.31
N TYR A 213 -1.34 -10.23 4.89
CA TYR A 213 -0.94 -9.04 5.66
C TYR A 213 -1.68 -8.94 6.99
N ALA A 214 -3.00 -9.17 7.01
CA ALA A 214 -3.79 -9.22 8.24
C ALA A 214 -3.34 -10.35 9.16
N GLY A 215 -3.05 -11.54 8.61
CA GLY A 215 -2.48 -12.67 9.35
C GLY A 215 -1.15 -12.33 10.02
N THR A 216 -0.26 -11.57 9.33
CA THR A 216 0.98 -11.08 9.94
C THR A 216 0.68 -10.20 11.16
N ALA A 217 -0.30 -9.29 11.07
CA ALA A 217 -0.69 -8.45 12.21
C ALA A 217 -1.25 -9.28 13.37
N VAL A 218 -2.09 -10.28 13.09
CA VAL A 218 -2.63 -11.20 14.11
C VAL A 218 -1.52 -11.96 14.82
N LEU A 219 -0.58 -12.53 14.07
CA LEU A 219 0.56 -13.25 14.64
C LEU A 219 1.45 -12.34 15.48
N ALA A 220 1.73 -11.13 15.01
CA ALA A 220 2.58 -10.19 15.73
C ALA A 220 1.93 -9.73 17.05
N VAL A 221 0.65 -9.40 17.03
CA VAL A 221 -0.07 -8.93 18.24
C VAL A 221 -0.25 -10.07 19.25
N ASN A 222 -0.81 -11.20 18.81
CA ASN A 222 -1.28 -12.23 19.75
C ASN A 222 -0.17 -13.23 20.11
N TRP A 223 0.68 -13.60 19.16
CA TRP A 223 1.67 -14.64 19.39
C TRP A 223 3.07 -14.10 19.72
N VAL A 224 3.51 -13.02 19.04
CA VAL A 224 4.83 -12.44 19.33
C VAL A 224 4.78 -11.58 20.59
N ALA A 225 3.82 -10.67 20.67
CA ALA A 225 3.71 -9.69 21.76
C ALA A 225 2.86 -10.18 22.94
N HIS A 226 2.22 -11.34 22.82
CA HIS A 226 1.31 -11.90 23.85
C HIS A 226 0.21 -10.95 24.30
N ILE A 227 -0.30 -10.08 23.39
CA ILE A 227 -1.41 -9.19 23.68
C ILE A 227 -2.70 -9.90 23.24
N PRO A 228 -3.57 -10.32 24.18
CA PRO A 228 -4.74 -11.16 23.89
C PRO A 228 -5.90 -10.31 23.33
N LEU A 229 -5.69 -9.73 22.14
CA LEU A 229 -6.75 -9.02 21.44
C LEU A 229 -7.59 -10.00 20.60
N PRO A 230 -8.93 -9.95 20.68
CA PRO A 230 -9.84 -10.66 19.78
C PRO A 230 -9.55 -10.32 18.31
N LEU A 231 -9.84 -11.27 17.42
CA LEU A 231 -9.55 -11.17 16.00
C LEU A 231 -10.16 -9.92 15.34
N ASP A 232 -11.41 -9.62 15.68
CA ASP A 232 -12.14 -8.44 15.17
C ASP A 232 -11.42 -7.12 15.53
N LYS A 233 -10.90 -7.02 16.75
CA LYS A 233 -10.12 -5.86 17.21
C LYS A 233 -8.76 -5.76 16.50
N VAL A 234 -8.05 -6.89 16.32
CA VAL A 234 -6.78 -6.89 15.56
C VAL A 234 -7.02 -6.49 14.11
N LEU A 235 -8.11 -6.97 13.49
CA LEU A 235 -8.47 -6.56 12.13
C LEU A 235 -8.80 -5.07 12.04
N ALA A 236 -9.48 -4.51 13.04
CA ALA A 236 -9.72 -3.06 13.11
C ALA A 236 -8.42 -2.27 13.24
N VAL A 237 -7.49 -2.71 14.10
CA VAL A 237 -6.15 -2.12 14.23
C VAL A 237 -5.41 -2.18 12.89
N PHE A 238 -5.41 -3.33 12.23
CA PHE A 238 -4.79 -3.51 10.92
C PHE A 238 -5.35 -2.57 9.84
N VAL A 239 -6.67 -2.42 9.77
CA VAL A 239 -7.33 -1.52 8.81
C VAL A 239 -6.97 -0.06 9.09
N ILE A 240 -7.07 0.39 10.35
CA ILE A 240 -6.77 1.78 10.73
C ILE A 240 -5.30 2.12 10.45
N SER A 241 -4.37 1.22 10.78
CA SER A 241 -2.95 1.43 10.51
C SER A 241 -2.62 1.41 9.02
N SER A 242 -3.32 0.58 8.23
CA SER A 242 -3.20 0.56 6.77
C SER A 242 -3.68 1.86 6.12
N VAL A 243 -4.74 2.48 6.65
CA VAL A 243 -5.17 3.83 6.23
C VAL A 243 -4.06 4.85 6.55
N GLY A 244 -3.45 4.76 7.73
CA GLY A 244 -2.30 5.60 8.08
C GLY A 244 -1.14 5.50 7.07
N MET A 245 -0.78 4.29 6.66
CA MET A 245 0.25 4.06 5.63
C MET A 245 -0.13 4.59 4.24
N ALA A 246 -1.43 4.66 3.93
CA ALA A 246 -1.89 5.19 2.64
C ALA A 246 -1.69 6.70 2.52
N LEU A 247 -1.60 7.42 3.64
CA LEU A 247 -1.39 8.87 3.65
C LEU A 247 -0.01 9.24 3.06
N PRO A 248 0.06 10.29 2.24
CA PRO A 248 1.32 10.79 1.70
C PRO A 248 2.14 11.46 2.82
N SER A 249 3.08 10.72 3.38
CA SER A 249 3.89 11.11 4.54
C SER A 249 5.40 11.02 4.27
N SER A 250 6.15 10.53 5.23
CA SER A 250 7.58 10.23 5.15
C SER A 250 7.89 9.03 4.24
N PRO A 251 9.14 8.86 3.80
CA PRO A 251 9.62 7.61 3.24
C PRO A 251 9.30 6.45 4.20
N GLY A 252 8.81 5.34 3.66
CA GLY A 252 8.40 4.17 4.44
C GLY A 252 7.25 4.41 5.43
N ALA A 253 6.55 5.54 5.38
CA ALA A 253 5.48 5.94 6.33
C ALA A 253 5.93 6.02 7.80
N MET A 254 7.24 6.22 8.05
CA MET A 254 7.80 6.35 9.40
C MET A 254 7.09 7.43 10.20
N GLY A 255 6.78 7.15 11.44
CA GLY A 255 6.04 8.01 12.36
C GLY A 255 4.53 7.92 12.19
N VAL A 256 4.03 7.94 10.95
CA VAL A 256 2.58 7.90 10.68
C VAL A 256 2.01 6.50 10.92
N TYR A 257 2.73 5.46 10.52
CA TYR A 257 2.32 4.08 10.80
C TYR A 257 2.30 3.79 12.30
N GLU A 258 3.36 4.17 13.01
CA GLU A 258 3.44 4.00 14.47
C GLU A 258 2.33 4.75 15.19
N ALA A 259 2.08 5.99 14.81
CA ALA A 259 1.00 6.78 15.40
C ALA A 259 -0.38 6.16 15.15
N ALA A 260 -0.63 5.67 13.93
CA ALA A 260 -1.88 5.01 13.58
C ALA A 260 -2.08 3.70 14.35
N MET A 261 -1.02 2.90 14.53
CA MET A 261 -1.04 1.69 15.33
C MET A 261 -1.29 1.98 16.81
N VAL A 262 -0.56 2.94 17.40
CA VAL A 262 -0.73 3.35 18.80
C VAL A 262 -2.14 3.86 19.04
N PHE A 263 -2.66 4.70 18.14
CA PHE A 263 -4.03 5.17 18.19
C PHE A 263 -5.04 4.00 18.14
N ALA A 264 -4.90 3.13 17.14
CA ALA A 264 -5.84 2.04 16.93
C ALA A 264 -5.85 1.02 18.08
N MET A 265 -4.67 0.64 18.60
CA MET A 265 -4.56 -0.26 19.74
C MET A 265 -5.07 0.39 21.03
N GLY A 266 -4.86 1.69 21.20
CA GLY A 266 -5.38 2.49 22.33
C GLY A 266 -6.90 2.50 22.39
N LEU A 267 -7.61 2.48 21.24
CA LEU A 267 -9.09 2.35 21.20
C LEU A 267 -9.59 1.07 21.89
N PHE A 268 -8.75 0.05 21.97
CA PHE A 268 -9.06 -1.24 22.58
C PHE A 268 -8.40 -1.45 23.94
N GLY A 269 -7.88 -0.38 24.54
CA GLY A 269 -7.35 -0.40 25.90
C GLY A 269 -5.92 -0.96 26.01
N VAL A 270 -5.20 -1.12 24.92
CA VAL A 270 -3.78 -1.49 24.95
C VAL A 270 -2.96 -0.28 25.36
N ASP A 271 -2.06 -0.45 26.31
CA ASP A 271 -1.18 0.60 26.76
C ASP A 271 -0.23 1.08 25.65
N LYS A 272 0.19 2.32 25.76
CA LYS A 272 0.96 2.99 24.72
C LYS A 272 2.33 2.33 24.46
N GLY A 273 2.98 1.83 25.50
CA GLY A 273 4.26 1.18 25.40
C GLY A 273 4.17 -0.11 24.58
N SER A 274 3.21 -0.98 24.92
CA SER A 274 2.90 -2.21 24.20
C SER A 274 2.50 -1.93 22.74
N ALA A 275 1.62 -0.96 22.53
CA ALA A 275 1.16 -0.59 21.19
C ALA A 275 2.32 -0.10 20.30
N LEU A 276 3.20 0.74 20.84
CA LEU A 276 4.36 1.24 20.10
C LEU A 276 5.39 0.14 19.84
N ALA A 277 5.61 -0.77 20.80
CA ALA A 277 6.54 -1.90 20.62
C ALA A 277 6.08 -2.81 19.46
N VAL A 278 4.79 -3.15 19.41
CA VAL A 278 4.20 -3.94 18.31
C VAL A 278 4.25 -3.17 16.98
N ALA A 279 3.96 -1.87 17.00
CA ALA A 279 4.03 -1.03 15.79
C ALA A 279 5.44 -1.04 15.19
N LEU A 280 6.47 -0.84 16.01
CA LEU A 280 7.86 -0.88 15.56
C LEU A 280 8.26 -2.27 15.07
N LEU A 281 7.85 -3.34 15.76
CA LEU A 281 8.12 -4.71 15.35
C LEU A 281 7.52 -4.99 13.96
N LEU A 282 6.23 -4.73 13.76
CA LEU A 282 5.56 -4.94 12.49
C LEU A 282 6.16 -4.07 11.38
N HIS A 283 6.48 -2.83 11.69
CA HIS A 283 7.11 -1.94 10.71
C HIS A 283 8.47 -2.48 10.29
N MET A 284 9.32 -2.94 11.22
CA MET A 284 10.61 -3.53 10.88
C MET A 284 10.47 -4.83 10.08
N MET A 285 9.49 -5.68 10.42
CA MET A 285 9.20 -6.89 9.64
C MET A 285 8.82 -6.61 8.18
N MET A 286 8.19 -5.48 7.92
CA MET A 286 7.87 -5.05 6.55
C MET A 286 9.01 -4.28 5.90
N PHE A 287 9.60 -3.35 6.62
CA PHE A 287 10.60 -2.40 6.11
C PHE A 287 11.93 -3.08 5.75
N VAL A 288 12.45 -3.92 6.63
CA VAL A 288 13.80 -4.49 6.45
C VAL A 288 13.87 -5.41 5.24
N PRO A 289 13.03 -6.46 5.08
CA PRO A 289 13.14 -7.36 3.94
C PRO A 289 12.89 -6.65 2.61
N THR A 290 11.90 -5.76 2.57
CA THR A 290 11.56 -5.04 1.34
C THR A 290 12.64 -4.03 0.94
N THR A 291 13.26 -3.36 1.93
CA THR A 291 14.36 -2.43 1.67
C THR A 291 15.61 -3.18 1.21
N VAL A 292 16.02 -4.21 1.93
CA VAL A 292 17.24 -4.96 1.60
C VAL A 292 17.13 -5.60 0.21
N TYR A 293 16.07 -6.36 -0.03
CA TYR A 293 15.89 -7.03 -1.32
C TYR A 293 15.61 -6.03 -2.43
N GLY A 294 14.74 -5.06 -2.21
CA GLY A 294 14.39 -4.05 -3.21
C GLY A 294 15.59 -3.21 -3.64
N MET A 295 16.46 -2.82 -2.70
CA MET A 295 17.70 -2.11 -3.02
C MET A 295 18.72 -3.00 -3.71
N TRP A 296 18.79 -4.27 -3.36
CA TRP A 296 19.61 -5.22 -4.14
C TRP A 296 19.16 -5.32 -5.60
N VAL A 297 17.83 -5.41 -5.86
CA VAL A 297 17.28 -5.39 -7.22
C VAL A 297 17.58 -4.07 -7.90
N PHE A 298 17.45 -2.95 -7.19
CA PHE A 298 17.75 -1.61 -7.71
C PHE A 298 19.19 -1.51 -8.21
N LEU A 299 20.15 -1.90 -7.39
CA LEU A 299 21.57 -1.87 -7.72
C LEU A 299 21.90 -2.81 -8.91
N LYS A 300 21.37 -4.05 -8.86
CA LYS A 300 21.59 -5.05 -9.92
C LYS A 300 20.96 -4.67 -11.26
N SER A 301 19.90 -3.86 -11.26
CA SER A 301 19.22 -3.42 -12.49
C SER A 301 19.95 -2.30 -13.23
N GLY A 302 21.00 -1.69 -12.64
CA GLY A 302 21.68 -0.52 -13.17
C GLY A 302 20.81 0.74 -13.23
N MET A 303 19.74 0.76 -12.44
CA MET A 303 18.86 1.92 -12.29
C MET A 303 19.56 3.00 -11.46
N THR A 304 19.26 4.25 -11.74
CA THR A 304 19.67 5.38 -10.92
C THR A 304 18.45 6.24 -10.61
N LEU A 305 18.42 6.88 -9.45
CA LEU A 305 17.31 7.77 -9.06
C LEU A 305 17.11 8.89 -10.09
N LYS A 306 18.19 9.36 -10.73
CA LYS A 306 18.12 10.34 -11.81
C LYS A 306 17.34 9.80 -13.02
N LYS A 307 17.62 8.58 -13.48
CA LYS A 307 16.88 7.95 -14.60
C LYS A 307 15.39 7.76 -14.27
N ILE A 308 15.06 7.48 -13.01
CA ILE A 308 13.67 7.33 -12.55
C ILE A 308 12.98 8.69 -12.56
N HIS A 309 13.64 9.73 -12.06
CA HIS A 309 13.12 11.10 -12.04
C HIS A 309 12.94 11.66 -13.46
N ASP A 310 13.93 11.46 -14.34
CA ASP A 310 13.84 11.83 -15.74
C ASP A 310 12.70 11.08 -16.46
N ALA A 311 12.47 9.81 -16.10
CA ALA A 311 11.34 9.02 -16.63
C ALA A 311 9.98 9.51 -16.10
N GLU A 312 9.90 10.00 -14.87
CA GLU A 312 8.72 10.67 -14.31
C GLU A 312 8.43 11.98 -15.04
N GLU A 313 9.46 12.80 -15.28
CA GLU A 313 9.35 14.05 -16.04
C GLU A 313 8.99 13.80 -17.51
N GLN A 314 9.57 12.78 -18.14
CA GLN A 314 9.23 12.38 -19.52
C GLN A 314 7.89 11.67 -19.63
N GLY A 315 7.45 10.92 -18.63
CA GLY A 315 6.10 10.38 -18.50
C GLY A 315 5.06 11.45 -18.18
N GLY A 316 5.50 12.58 -17.62
CA GLY A 316 4.77 13.82 -17.45
C GLY A 316 4.86 14.76 -18.66
N GLN A 317 5.66 14.43 -19.67
CA GLN A 317 5.74 15.08 -20.98
C GLN A 317 4.98 14.30 -22.04
#